data_23e3590ba4193537cd5ffab3e28b2685
#
_entry.id   23e3590ba4193537cd5ffab3e28b2685
#
_cell.length_a   1.000
_cell.length_b   1.000
_cell.length_c   1.000
_cell.angle_alpha   90.00
_cell.angle_beta   90.00
_cell.angle_gamma   90.00
#
_symmetry.space_group_name_H-M   'P 1'
#
loop_
_entity.id
_entity.type
_entity.pdbx_description
1 polymer ?
#
loop_
_entity_poly.entity_id
_entity_poly.type
_entity_poly.pdbx_seq_one_letter_code
_entity_poly.pdbx_strand_id
1 'polypeptide(L)'
;MLDAIHWDSDLIRRYDLAGPRYTSYPTAVQFQTKVSAFDLLHALRDSRKALRPLSLYVHVPFCANICYYCGCNKVITKDRGRALPYLQHLEQEIEMIACHLDPRQLVEQLHFGGGTPTFLSHDELRQVMAHLRKHFNLLDDDSGDYGIEIDPREADWSTMGLLRELGFKIGRASCRERVS
;
A
#
# COMPACT_ATOMS: atom_id res chain seq x y z
N MET A 1 -15.03 20.78 -16.17
CA MET A 1 -16.17 21.13 -15.28
C MET A 1 -16.42 19.89 -14.44
N LEU A 2 -16.23 19.96 -13.14
CA LEU A 2 -16.67 18.89 -12.24
C LEU A 2 -18.18 18.99 -12.19
N ASP A 3 -18.87 17.94 -12.65
CA ASP A 3 -20.31 17.86 -12.51
C ASP A 3 -20.67 17.99 -11.03
N ALA A 4 -21.59 18.87 -10.72
CA ALA A 4 -22.04 19.07 -9.35
C ALA A 4 -22.60 17.76 -8.80
N ILE A 5 -22.10 17.32 -7.66
CA ILE A 5 -22.62 16.11 -7.00
C ILE A 5 -24.10 16.37 -6.68
N HIS A 6 -24.97 15.62 -7.34
CA HIS A 6 -26.40 15.69 -7.08
C HIS A 6 -26.73 14.79 -5.88
N TRP A 7 -27.21 15.40 -4.79
CA TRP A 7 -27.65 14.68 -3.61
C TRP A 7 -29.05 14.07 -3.85
N ASP A 8 -29.11 12.74 -3.93
CA ASP A 8 -30.35 11.98 -4.10
C ASP A 8 -30.64 11.18 -2.82
N SER A 9 -31.53 11.73 -1.98
CA SER A 9 -31.91 11.11 -0.71
C SER A 9 -32.68 9.79 -0.88
N ASP A 10 -33.41 9.62 -1.98
CA ASP A 10 -34.18 8.40 -2.23
C ASP A 10 -33.26 7.26 -2.72
N LEU A 11 -32.27 7.59 -3.54
CA LEU A 11 -31.22 6.65 -3.94
C LEU A 11 -30.44 6.17 -2.72
N ILE A 12 -30.03 7.09 -1.84
CA ILE A 12 -29.31 6.75 -0.61
C ILE A 12 -30.16 5.82 0.26
N ARG A 13 -31.41 6.18 0.54
CA ARG A 13 -32.33 5.38 1.35
C ARG A 13 -32.57 3.99 0.75
N ARG A 14 -32.62 3.89 -0.58
CA ARG A 14 -32.83 2.63 -1.29
C ARG A 14 -31.66 1.66 -1.11
N TYR A 15 -30.40 2.18 -1.04
CA TYR A 15 -29.19 1.38 -0.97
C TYR A 15 -28.53 1.37 0.42
N ASP A 16 -29.09 2.08 1.40
CA ASP A 16 -28.67 2.03 2.80
C ASP A 16 -29.18 0.74 3.47
N LEU A 17 -28.63 -0.38 3.04
CA LEU A 17 -28.98 -1.72 3.51
C LEU A 17 -27.72 -2.38 4.06
N ALA A 18 -27.91 -3.18 5.15
CA ALA A 18 -26.85 -4.05 5.62
C ALA A 18 -26.57 -5.12 4.54
N GLY A 19 -25.39 -5.08 3.98
CA GLY A 19 -24.94 -6.01 2.93
C GLY A 19 -23.62 -6.67 3.27
N PRO A 20 -23.26 -7.77 2.60
CA PRO A 20 -21.93 -8.35 2.74
C PRO A 20 -20.86 -7.36 2.26
N ARG A 21 -19.72 -7.36 2.95
CA ARG A 21 -18.58 -6.50 2.59
C ARG A 21 -17.91 -7.04 1.33
N TYR A 22 -18.13 -6.39 0.22
CA TYR A 22 -17.40 -6.65 -1.03
C TYR A 22 -16.21 -5.68 -1.13
N THR A 23 -15.09 -6.06 -0.52
CA THR A 23 -13.87 -5.22 -0.52
C THR A 23 -12.91 -5.57 -1.64
N SER A 24 -13.13 -6.68 -2.33
CA SER A 24 -12.31 -7.17 -3.44
C SER A 24 -13.09 -8.13 -4.33
N TYR A 25 -12.63 -8.33 -5.56
CA TYR A 25 -13.09 -9.38 -6.46
C TYR A 25 -11.89 -10.22 -6.93
N PRO A 26 -11.91 -11.54 -6.72
CA PRO A 26 -12.94 -12.29 -6.01
C PRO A 26 -13.06 -11.87 -4.54
N THR A 27 -14.24 -12.08 -3.93
CA THR A 27 -14.46 -11.77 -2.50
C THR A 27 -13.66 -12.72 -1.61
N ALA A 28 -13.35 -12.31 -0.39
CA ALA A 28 -12.51 -13.08 0.54
C ALA A 28 -13.02 -14.50 0.82
N VAL A 29 -14.34 -14.72 0.71
CA VAL A 29 -14.96 -16.04 0.85
C VAL A 29 -14.48 -17.04 -0.23
N GLN A 30 -14.03 -16.53 -1.37
CA GLN A 30 -13.54 -17.36 -2.49
C GLN A 30 -12.03 -17.61 -2.40
N PHE A 31 -11.31 -17.00 -1.47
CA PHE A 31 -9.88 -17.21 -1.32
C PHE A 31 -9.61 -18.63 -0.84
N GLN A 32 -8.61 -19.24 -1.45
CA GLN A 32 -8.19 -20.60 -1.15
C GLN A 32 -6.76 -20.62 -0.64
N THR A 33 -6.48 -21.54 0.29
CA THR A 33 -5.13 -21.74 0.84
C THR A 33 -4.22 -22.59 -0.07
N LYS A 34 -4.73 -23.00 -1.25
CA LYS A 34 -4.03 -23.92 -2.17
C LYS A 34 -3.10 -23.23 -3.17
N VAL A 35 -2.84 -21.93 -3.01
CA VAL A 35 -1.87 -21.21 -3.88
C VAL A 35 -0.46 -21.62 -3.50
N SER A 36 0.26 -22.16 -4.45
CA SER A 36 1.63 -22.63 -4.29
C SER A 36 2.66 -21.60 -4.81
N ALA A 37 3.93 -21.80 -4.47
CA ALA A 37 5.02 -21.01 -5.07
C ALA A 37 5.07 -21.14 -6.61
N PHE A 38 4.64 -22.28 -7.16
CA PHE A 38 4.53 -22.46 -8.61
C PHE A 38 3.50 -21.54 -9.25
N ASP A 39 2.34 -21.36 -8.60
CA ASP A 39 1.29 -20.48 -9.10
C ASP A 39 1.77 -19.02 -9.12
N LEU A 40 2.49 -18.60 -8.06
CA LEU A 40 3.12 -17.27 -8.01
C LEU A 40 4.13 -17.09 -9.15
N LEU A 41 5.07 -18.03 -9.31
CA LEU A 41 6.09 -17.96 -10.36
C LEU A 41 5.48 -17.98 -11.75
N HIS A 42 4.40 -18.72 -11.96
CA HIS A 42 3.68 -18.74 -13.23
C HIS A 42 3.05 -17.37 -13.52
N ALA A 43 2.37 -16.78 -12.54
CA ALA A 43 1.77 -15.46 -12.67
C ALA A 43 2.82 -14.36 -12.96
N LEU A 44 3.99 -14.40 -12.29
CA LEU A 44 5.08 -13.48 -12.53
C LEU A 44 5.65 -13.62 -13.95
N ARG A 45 5.83 -14.86 -14.44
CA ARG A 45 6.29 -15.12 -15.81
C ARG A 45 5.30 -14.62 -16.87
N ASP A 46 4.01 -14.80 -16.63
CA ASP A 46 2.97 -14.33 -17.55
C ASP A 46 2.90 -12.80 -17.57
N SER A 47 3.03 -12.16 -16.40
CA SER A 47 3.14 -10.71 -16.29
C SER A 47 4.35 -10.18 -17.07
N ARG A 48 5.51 -10.80 -16.87
CA ARG A 48 6.76 -10.47 -17.58
C ARG A 48 6.63 -10.58 -19.09
N LYS A 49 6.07 -11.70 -19.60
CA LYS A 49 5.88 -11.93 -21.05
C LYS A 49 4.96 -10.88 -21.67
N ALA A 50 3.91 -10.51 -20.96
CA ALA A 50 2.92 -9.55 -21.44
C ALA A 50 3.34 -8.08 -21.22
N LEU A 51 4.46 -7.83 -20.52
CA LEU A 51 4.93 -6.50 -20.08
C LEU A 51 3.82 -5.69 -19.40
N ARG A 52 3.00 -6.35 -18.60
CA ARG A 52 1.90 -5.68 -17.89
C ARG A 52 2.46 -4.69 -16.88
N PRO A 53 1.84 -3.51 -16.74
CA PRO A 53 2.17 -2.61 -15.66
C PRO A 53 2.02 -3.28 -14.30
N LEU A 54 2.82 -2.84 -13.34
CA LEU A 54 2.86 -3.40 -12.00
C LEU A 54 2.06 -2.54 -11.02
N SER A 55 1.39 -3.21 -10.10
CA SER A 55 0.84 -2.62 -8.88
C SER A 55 1.58 -3.25 -7.70
N LEU A 56 2.31 -2.45 -6.94
CA LEU A 56 3.07 -2.89 -5.78
C LEU A 56 2.35 -2.52 -4.48
N TYR A 57 2.32 -3.45 -3.54
CA TYR A 57 1.83 -3.22 -2.19
C TYR A 57 2.94 -3.54 -1.19
N VAL A 58 3.30 -2.58 -0.36
CA VAL A 58 4.27 -2.74 0.73
C VAL A 58 3.51 -2.75 2.05
N HIS A 59 3.56 -3.88 2.75
CA HIS A 59 2.88 -4.04 4.03
C HIS A 59 3.80 -3.70 5.20
N VAL A 60 3.62 -2.54 5.82
CA VAL A 60 4.37 -2.15 7.02
C VAL A 60 3.53 -2.51 8.26
N PRO A 61 3.88 -3.56 9.02
CA PRO A 61 2.97 -4.11 10.03
C PRO A 61 2.93 -3.31 11.34
N PHE A 62 3.79 -2.33 11.53
CA PHE A 62 3.97 -1.67 12.83
C PHE A 62 2.95 -0.56 13.08
N CYS A 63 2.47 -0.49 14.35
CA CYS A 63 1.69 0.63 14.87
C CYS A 63 2.17 0.96 16.28
N ALA A 64 2.32 2.25 16.61
CA ALA A 64 2.60 2.68 18.00
C ALA A 64 1.37 2.53 18.90
N ASN A 65 0.16 2.67 18.34
CA ASN A 65 -1.11 2.60 19.05
C ASN A 65 -2.11 1.70 18.32
N ILE A 66 -3.03 1.09 19.08
CA ILE A 66 -4.13 0.31 18.52
C ILE A 66 -5.35 1.18 18.25
N CYS A 67 -6.02 0.95 17.11
CA CYS A 67 -7.31 1.53 16.81
C CYS A 67 -8.44 0.59 17.23
N TYR A 68 -9.56 1.13 17.74
CA TYR A 68 -10.67 0.33 18.31
C TYR A 68 -11.31 -0.65 17.33
N TYR A 69 -11.32 -0.33 16.04
CA TYR A 69 -11.96 -1.13 14.99
C TYR A 69 -10.95 -1.82 14.05
N CYS A 70 -9.69 -1.91 14.47
CA CYS A 70 -8.62 -2.36 13.60
C CYS A 70 -8.66 -3.88 13.34
N GLY A 71 -8.93 -4.28 12.09
CA GLY A 71 -8.82 -5.65 11.60
C GLY A 71 -7.52 -5.96 10.85
N CYS A 72 -6.55 -5.04 10.82
CA CYS A 72 -5.31 -5.22 10.06
C CYS A 72 -4.38 -6.26 10.68
N ASN A 73 -3.59 -6.93 9.84
CA ASN A 73 -2.43 -7.70 10.30
C ASN A 73 -1.35 -6.71 10.77
N LYS A 74 -1.10 -6.67 12.09
CA LYS A 74 -0.26 -5.64 12.70
C LYS A 74 0.49 -6.11 13.92
N VAL A 75 1.56 -5.39 14.24
CA VAL A 75 2.37 -5.53 15.44
C VAL A 75 2.32 -4.20 16.19
N ILE A 76 1.71 -4.21 17.39
CA ILE A 76 1.66 -3.03 18.25
C ILE A 76 2.96 -2.94 19.01
N THR A 77 3.73 -1.88 18.81
CA THR A 77 4.99 -1.63 19.50
C THR A 77 5.38 -0.17 19.45
N LYS A 78 6.05 0.29 20.51
CA LYS A 78 6.73 1.61 20.54
C LYS A 78 8.23 1.48 20.26
N ASP A 79 8.74 0.25 20.23
CA ASP A 79 10.13 -0.03 19.92
C ASP A 79 10.38 0.11 18.43
N ARG A 80 10.97 1.23 18.05
CA ARG A 80 11.33 1.54 16.65
C ARG A 80 12.43 0.61 16.11
N GLY A 81 13.26 0.04 16.97
CA GLY A 81 14.32 -0.89 16.58
C GLY A 81 13.80 -2.17 15.91
N ARG A 82 12.52 -2.50 16.10
CA ARG A 82 11.90 -3.65 15.44
C ARG A 82 11.72 -3.47 13.92
N ALA A 83 11.82 -2.24 13.42
CA ALA A 83 11.76 -1.98 11.98
C ALA A 83 12.99 -2.53 11.24
N LEU A 84 14.17 -2.46 11.82
CA LEU A 84 15.41 -2.84 11.14
C LEU A 84 15.42 -4.29 10.59
N PRO A 85 15.17 -5.34 11.40
CA PRO A 85 15.14 -6.71 10.86
C PRO A 85 14.02 -6.92 9.83
N TYR A 86 12.89 -6.24 9.99
CA TYR A 86 11.81 -6.28 9.01
C TYR A 86 12.28 -5.69 7.66
N LEU A 87 12.94 -4.52 7.68
CA LEU A 87 13.42 -3.87 6.46
C LEU A 87 14.46 -4.73 5.73
N GLN A 88 15.35 -5.40 6.45
CA GLN A 88 16.31 -6.33 5.85
C GLN A 88 15.61 -7.48 5.10
N HIS A 89 14.53 -8.03 5.65
CA HIS A 89 13.75 -9.08 4.96
C HIS A 89 12.95 -8.51 3.79
N LEU A 90 12.38 -7.31 3.94
CA LEU A 90 11.67 -6.64 2.85
C LEU A 90 12.58 -6.37 1.65
N GLU A 91 13.81 -5.93 1.88
CA GLU A 91 14.80 -5.73 0.83
C GLU A 91 15.11 -7.04 0.09
N GLN A 92 15.30 -8.14 0.82
CA GLN A 92 15.49 -9.46 0.22
C GLN A 92 14.27 -9.90 -0.60
N GLU A 93 13.05 -9.68 -0.10
CA GLU A 93 11.82 -10.00 -0.82
C GLU A 93 11.69 -9.19 -2.11
N ILE A 94 12.01 -7.89 -2.07
CA ILE A 94 12.04 -7.02 -3.26
C ILE A 94 12.99 -7.60 -4.32
N GLU A 95 14.20 -7.98 -3.94
CA GLU A 95 15.17 -8.58 -4.85
C GLU A 95 14.68 -9.90 -5.43
N MET A 96 14.12 -10.77 -4.58
CA MET A 96 13.59 -12.08 -5.00
C MET A 96 12.43 -11.94 -5.98
N ILE A 97 11.54 -10.98 -5.80
CA ILE A 97 10.41 -10.76 -6.72
C ILE A 97 10.88 -10.10 -8.01
N ALA A 98 11.72 -9.07 -7.90
CA ALA A 98 12.19 -8.31 -9.05
C ALA A 98 12.95 -9.17 -10.08
N CYS A 99 13.70 -10.18 -9.66
CA CYS A 99 14.43 -11.05 -10.58
C CYS A 99 13.51 -11.86 -11.53
N HIS A 100 12.24 -12.02 -11.20
CA HIS A 100 11.25 -12.71 -12.04
C HIS A 100 10.50 -11.79 -13.00
N LEU A 101 10.66 -10.48 -12.87
CA LEU A 101 9.97 -9.45 -13.66
C LEU A 101 10.89 -8.89 -14.76
N ASP A 102 10.31 -8.15 -15.70
CA ASP A 102 11.07 -7.43 -16.71
C ASP A 102 11.34 -5.99 -16.23
N PRO A 103 12.58 -5.50 -16.26
CA PRO A 103 12.92 -4.16 -15.78
C PRO A 103 12.22 -3.03 -16.56
N ARG A 104 11.63 -3.32 -17.73
CA ARG A 104 10.82 -2.36 -18.50
C ARG A 104 9.39 -2.23 -18.03
N GLN A 105 8.90 -3.15 -17.16
CA GLN A 105 7.54 -3.06 -16.64
C GLN A 105 7.41 -1.84 -15.74
N LEU A 106 6.56 -0.91 -16.11
CA LEU A 106 6.29 0.30 -15.33
C LEU A 106 5.52 -0.04 -14.06
N VAL A 107 5.88 0.57 -12.94
CA VAL A 107 5.07 0.55 -11.73
C VAL A 107 4.09 1.70 -11.80
N GLU A 108 2.86 1.43 -12.20
CA GLU A 108 1.80 2.44 -12.28
C GLU A 108 1.15 2.69 -10.91
N GLN A 109 1.15 1.69 -10.03
CA GLN A 109 0.58 1.81 -8.69
C GLN A 109 1.56 1.34 -7.63
N LEU A 110 1.69 2.12 -6.56
CA LEU A 110 2.45 1.78 -5.36
C LEU A 110 1.64 2.16 -4.13
N HIS A 111 1.42 1.23 -3.24
CA HIS A 111 0.70 1.50 -2.00
C HIS A 111 1.46 0.97 -0.79
N PHE A 112 1.70 1.84 0.18
CA PHE A 112 2.19 1.46 1.50
C PHE A 112 1.03 1.41 2.48
N GLY A 113 0.80 0.25 3.06
CA GLY A 113 -0.33 0.04 3.97
C GLY A 113 0.01 -0.94 5.10
N GLY A 114 -1.04 -1.42 5.79
CA GLY A 114 -0.95 -2.45 6.80
C GLY A 114 -1.22 -1.97 8.22
N GLY A 115 -0.19 -1.66 8.97
CA GLY A 115 -0.27 -0.98 10.25
C GLY A 115 -0.29 0.54 10.07
N THR A 116 0.86 1.16 10.33
CA THR A 116 1.08 2.60 10.09
C THR A 116 2.44 2.76 9.41
N PRO A 117 2.51 2.92 8.09
CA PRO A 117 3.80 3.03 7.38
C PRO A 117 4.69 4.16 7.88
N THR A 118 4.12 5.25 8.38
CA THR A 118 4.86 6.36 9.02
C THR A 118 5.39 6.00 10.43
N PHE A 119 5.23 4.75 10.86
CA PHE A 119 6.03 4.19 11.94
C PHE A 119 7.51 4.14 11.58
N LEU A 120 7.85 3.96 10.33
CA LEU A 120 9.22 4.05 9.84
C LEU A 120 9.74 5.48 9.95
N SER A 121 11.01 5.62 10.31
CA SER A 121 11.69 6.91 10.29
C SER A 121 11.81 7.45 8.85
N HIS A 122 12.12 8.74 8.73
CA HIS A 122 12.34 9.39 7.43
C HIS A 122 13.45 8.70 6.61
N ASP A 123 14.53 8.28 7.27
CA ASP A 123 15.65 7.63 6.61
C ASP A 123 15.28 6.21 6.17
N GLU A 124 14.52 5.47 6.99
CA GLU A 124 14.01 4.15 6.63
C GLU A 124 13.02 4.23 5.46
N LEU A 125 12.14 5.23 5.41
CA LEU A 125 11.24 5.45 4.26
C LEU A 125 12.05 5.75 2.99
N ARG A 126 13.08 6.60 3.07
CA ARG A 126 13.99 6.86 1.95
C ARG A 126 14.72 5.61 1.48
N GLN A 127 15.20 4.80 2.43
CA GLN A 127 15.89 3.53 2.14
C GLN A 127 14.97 2.57 1.36
N VAL A 128 13.75 2.33 1.83
CA VAL A 128 12.79 1.46 1.13
C VAL A 128 12.48 1.99 -0.27
N MET A 129 12.21 3.30 -0.41
CA MET A 129 11.92 3.89 -1.71
C MET A 129 13.12 3.81 -2.66
N ALA A 130 14.33 4.04 -2.17
CA ALA A 130 15.56 3.90 -2.97
C ALA A 130 15.75 2.45 -3.43
N HIS A 131 15.46 1.47 -2.55
CA HIS A 131 15.55 0.06 -2.88
C HIS A 131 14.50 -0.36 -3.92
N LEU A 132 13.25 0.13 -3.78
CA LEU A 132 12.22 -0.10 -4.79
C LEU A 132 12.60 0.50 -6.16
N ARG A 133 13.12 1.75 -6.19
CA ARG A 133 13.58 2.39 -7.44
C ARG A 133 14.77 1.67 -8.09
N LYS A 134 15.62 1.04 -7.30
CA LYS A 134 16.75 0.24 -7.80
C LYS A 134 16.28 -1.01 -8.55
N HIS A 135 15.20 -1.62 -8.10
CA HIS A 135 14.78 -2.94 -8.57
C HIS A 135 13.55 -2.92 -9.48
N PHE A 136 12.74 -1.86 -9.42
CA PHE A 136 11.54 -1.68 -10.23
C PHE A 136 11.57 -0.35 -10.98
N ASN A 137 10.90 -0.32 -12.12
CA ASN A 137 10.78 0.88 -12.94
C ASN A 137 9.63 1.76 -12.43
N LEU A 138 9.90 2.51 -11.34
CA LEU A 138 8.96 3.47 -10.78
C LEU A 138 8.89 4.72 -11.66
N LEU A 139 7.68 5.28 -11.78
CA LEU A 139 7.47 6.55 -12.46
C LEU A 139 8.05 7.71 -11.62
N ASP A 140 8.75 8.62 -12.27
CA ASP A 140 9.37 9.80 -11.64
C ASP A 140 8.52 11.07 -11.81
N ASP A 141 7.45 10.96 -12.59
CA ASP A 141 6.47 12.01 -12.78
C ASP A 141 5.22 11.78 -11.91
N ASP A 142 4.30 12.74 -11.93
CA ASP A 142 3.05 12.63 -11.18
C ASP A 142 2.00 11.72 -11.86
N SER A 143 2.36 10.92 -12.87
CA SER A 143 1.41 10.03 -13.56
C SER A 143 1.09 8.76 -12.75
N GLY A 144 2.04 8.24 -11.95
CA GLY A 144 1.85 7.06 -11.11
C GLY A 144 0.82 7.29 -9.99
N ASP A 145 0.16 6.23 -9.56
CA ASP A 145 -0.79 6.23 -8.44
C ASP A 145 -0.10 5.71 -7.17
N TYR A 146 0.64 6.59 -6.49
CA TYR A 146 1.44 6.25 -5.32
C TYR A 146 0.78 6.77 -4.05
N GLY A 147 0.30 5.84 -3.22
CA GLY A 147 -0.42 6.13 -1.99
C GLY A 147 0.23 5.55 -0.75
N ILE A 148 -0.03 6.14 0.39
CA ILE A 148 0.47 5.68 1.69
C ILE A 148 -0.58 5.88 2.78
N GLU A 149 -0.75 4.89 3.65
CA GLU A 149 -1.57 5.02 4.85
C GLU A 149 -0.78 5.77 5.94
N ILE A 150 -1.41 6.79 6.53
CA ILE A 150 -0.81 7.59 7.61
C ILE A 150 -1.72 7.61 8.84
N ASP A 151 -1.12 7.73 10.01
CA ASP A 151 -1.83 8.16 11.22
C ASP A 151 -1.62 9.67 11.37
N PRO A 152 -2.67 10.50 11.23
CA PRO A 152 -2.53 11.96 11.29
C PRO A 152 -2.06 12.49 12.65
N ARG A 153 -2.12 11.66 13.70
CA ARG A 153 -1.61 12.02 15.03
C ARG A 153 -0.08 11.93 15.11
N GLU A 154 0.53 11.17 14.19
CA GLU A 154 1.97 10.90 14.16
C GLU A 154 2.67 11.51 12.94
N ALA A 155 1.90 12.06 11.98
CA ALA A 155 2.42 12.69 10.79
C ALA A 155 2.45 14.21 10.96
N ASP A 156 3.65 14.76 11.01
CA ASP A 156 3.88 16.20 11.02
C ASP A 156 4.12 16.76 9.60
N TRP A 157 4.30 18.08 9.48
CA TRP A 157 4.56 18.73 8.19
C TRP A 157 5.86 18.27 7.54
N SER A 158 6.87 17.87 8.33
CA SER A 158 8.14 17.36 7.79
C SER A 158 7.94 15.99 7.15
N THR A 159 7.11 15.14 7.76
CA THR A 159 6.69 13.86 7.20
C THR A 159 5.91 14.05 5.90
N MET A 160 4.97 15.00 5.85
CA MET A 160 4.21 15.28 4.63
C MET A 160 5.11 15.78 3.49
N GLY A 161 6.09 16.63 3.81
CA GLY A 161 7.12 17.09 2.86
C GLY A 161 7.93 15.93 2.29
N LEU A 162 8.40 15.03 3.16
CA LEU A 162 9.12 13.83 2.75
C LEU A 162 8.28 12.92 1.84
N LEU A 163 7.03 12.67 2.20
CA LEU A 163 6.16 11.82 1.39
C LEU A 163 5.97 12.39 -0.02
N ARG A 164 5.85 13.71 -0.14
CA ARG A 164 5.79 14.37 -1.44
C ARG A 164 7.12 14.25 -2.21
N GLU A 165 8.26 14.42 -1.54
CA GLU A 165 9.60 14.22 -2.11
C GLU A 165 9.77 12.79 -2.66
N LEU A 166 9.27 11.80 -1.94
CA LEU A 166 9.34 10.39 -2.34
C LEU A 166 8.38 10.01 -3.49
N GLY A 167 7.48 10.92 -3.89
CA GLY A 167 6.55 10.74 -5.00
C GLY A 167 5.15 10.27 -4.58
N PHE A 168 4.85 10.21 -3.27
CA PHE A 168 3.49 9.93 -2.82
C PHE A 168 2.57 11.13 -3.07
N LYS A 169 1.35 10.85 -3.53
CA LYS A 169 0.32 11.87 -3.72
C LYS A 169 -0.43 12.08 -2.43
N ILE A 170 -0.25 13.24 -1.80
CA ILE A 170 -0.85 13.59 -0.50
C ILE A 170 -2.37 13.48 -0.53
N GLY A 171 -3.03 13.79 -1.64
CA GLY A 171 -4.49 13.68 -1.79
C GLY A 171 -5.03 12.24 -1.78
N ARG A 172 -4.17 11.22 -1.77
CA ARG A 172 -4.54 9.81 -1.71
C ARG A 172 -3.95 9.09 -0.48
N ALA A 173 -3.32 9.81 0.43
CA ALA A 173 -2.96 9.26 1.71
C ALA A 173 -4.24 8.82 2.43
N SER A 174 -4.37 7.52 2.69
CA SER A 174 -5.51 6.99 3.41
C SER A 174 -5.32 7.29 4.88
N CYS A 175 -6.13 8.20 5.39
CA CYS A 175 -6.17 8.56 6.80
C CYS A 175 -7.17 7.64 7.48
N ARG A 176 -6.72 6.76 8.35
CA ARG A 176 -7.63 6.00 9.23
C ARG A 176 -8.00 6.86 10.42
N GLU A 177 -8.97 7.72 10.20
CA GLU A 177 -9.47 8.59 11.25
C GLU A 177 -10.22 7.78 12.32
N ARG A 178 -9.99 8.11 13.58
CA ARG A 178 -10.91 7.77 14.64
C ARG A 178 -12.20 8.55 14.41
N VAL A 179 -13.28 7.86 14.18
CA VAL A 179 -14.59 8.42 14.50
C VAL A 179 -14.69 8.35 16.02
N SER A 180 -14.53 9.50 16.66
CA SER A 180 -14.78 9.71 18.10
C SER A 180 -16.28 9.75 18.37
#